data_963396bf679a0b96d85e41a2405dc736
#
_entry.id   963396bf679a0b96d85e41a2405dc736
#
_cell.length_a   1.000
_cell.length_b   1.000
_cell.length_c   1.000
_cell.angle_alpha   90.00
_cell.angle_beta   90.00
_cell.angle_gamma   90.00
#
_symmetry.space_group_name_H-M   'P 1'
#
loop_
_entity.id
_entity.type
_entity.pdbx_description
1 polymer ?
#
loop_
_entity_poly.entity_id
_entity_poly.type
_entity_poly.pdbx_seq_one_letter_code
_entity_poly.pdbx_strand_id
1 'polypeptide(L)'
;YMKILSKNFIKNFNGKIINIHPSLLPKYRGLNTFSKVLKNKEKMTGCTIHHVNENLDSGKIILKKKFYILDNENVNTLKFKTQKKEYKAFSEAIIKLYMMN
;
A
#
# COMPACT_ATOMS: atom_id res chain seq x y z
N TYR A 1 6.80 -8.51 14.87
CA TYR A 1 6.00 -9.38 14.01
C TYR A 1 4.86 -8.63 13.33
N MET A 2 3.94 -8.09 14.10
CA MET A 2 2.82 -7.32 13.53
C MET A 2 3.29 -6.09 12.78
N LYS A 3 4.38 -5.49 13.22
CA LYS A 3 4.93 -4.34 12.54
C LYS A 3 5.37 -4.67 11.12
N ILE A 4 5.96 -5.83 10.93
CA ILE A 4 6.38 -6.26 9.60
C ILE A 4 5.15 -6.43 8.72
N LEU A 5 4.14 -7.09 9.23
CA LEU A 5 2.91 -7.30 8.47
C LEU A 5 2.18 -6.00 8.17
N SER A 6 2.23 -5.02 9.10
CA SER A 6 1.57 -3.75 8.86
C SER A 6 2.28 -2.91 7.80
N LYS A 7 3.59 -3.13 7.62
CA LYS A 7 4.34 -2.40 6.58
C LYS A 7 4.23 -3.09 5.23
N ASN A 8 4.37 -4.41 5.24
CA ASN A 8 4.38 -5.21 4.02
C ASN A 8 3.56 -6.46 4.27
N PHE A 9 2.25 -6.26 4.36
CA PHE A 9 1.35 -7.39 4.59
C PHE A 9 1.38 -8.29 3.37
N ILE A 10 1.82 -9.53 3.57
CA ILE A 10 1.92 -10.51 2.50
C ILE A 10 0.86 -11.57 2.74
N LYS A 11 0.08 -11.84 1.71
CA LYS A 11 -1.00 -12.83 1.79
C LYS A 11 -0.91 -13.80 0.63
N ASN A 12 -0.91 -15.08 0.95
CA ASN A 12 -1.03 -16.11 -0.06
C ASN A 12 -2.52 -16.40 -0.23
N PHE A 13 -3.06 -16.03 -1.37
CA PHE A 13 -4.46 -16.21 -1.66
C PHE A 13 -4.61 -17.00 -2.95
N ASN A 14 -5.19 -18.18 -2.84
CA ASN A 14 -5.50 -18.99 -4.01
C ASN A 14 -4.24 -19.26 -4.86
N GLY A 15 -3.12 -19.53 -4.19
CA GLY A 15 -1.85 -19.79 -4.85
C GLY A 15 -1.09 -18.56 -5.30
N LYS A 16 -1.65 -17.38 -5.07
CA LYS A 16 -1.02 -16.11 -5.45
C LYS A 16 -0.54 -15.40 -4.20
N ILE A 17 0.62 -14.76 -4.30
CA ILE A 17 1.18 -14.00 -3.19
C ILE A 17 1.01 -12.52 -3.50
N ILE A 18 0.35 -11.80 -2.60
CA ILE A 18 0.09 -10.38 -2.77
C ILE A 18 0.64 -9.61 -1.58
N ASN A 19 0.91 -8.34 -1.80
CA ASN A 19 1.50 -7.47 -0.80
C ASN A 19 0.82 -6.11 -0.86
N ILE A 20 0.72 -5.46 0.29
CA ILE A 20 0.22 -4.09 0.39
C ILE A 20 1.40 -3.18 0.70
N HIS A 21 1.60 -2.17 -0.12
CA HIS A 21 2.64 -1.17 0.10
C HIS A 21 2.02 0.19 0.40
N PRO A 22 2.52 0.91 1.43
CA PRO A 22 1.90 2.17 1.86
C PRO A 22 2.32 3.38 1.02
N SER A 23 2.25 3.27 -0.29
CA SER A 23 2.47 4.38 -1.21
C SER A 23 1.77 4.08 -2.51
N LEU A 24 1.72 5.09 -3.39
CA LEU A 24 1.18 4.91 -4.74
C LEU A 24 2.34 4.51 -5.65
N LEU A 25 2.58 3.20 -5.73
CA LEU A 25 3.65 2.69 -6.58
C LEU A 25 3.46 3.12 -8.04
N PRO A 26 4.54 3.35 -8.77
CA PRO A 26 5.94 3.01 -8.46
C PRO A 26 6.67 4.04 -7.59
N LYS A 27 5.98 5.06 -7.11
CA LYS A 27 6.61 6.04 -6.21
C LYS A 27 6.89 5.44 -4.84
N TYR A 28 8.00 5.84 -4.25
CA TYR A 28 8.34 5.53 -2.86
C TYR A 28 8.39 4.04 -2.56
N ARG A 29 9.11 3.32 -3.40
CA ARG A 29 9.43 1.93 -3.10
C ARG A 29 10.30 1.86 -1.86
N GLY A 30 10.18 0.73 -1.16
CA GLY A 30 11.03 0.48 0.01
C GLY A 30 10.43 1.04 1.28
N LEU A 31 11.30 1.52 2.17
CA LEU A 31 10.92 1.90 3.54
C LEU A 31 10.78 3.41 3.70
N ASN A 32 10.21 3.81 4.84
CA ASN A 32 10.07 5.22 5.24
C ASN A 32 9.26 6.06 4.26
N THR A 33 8.21 5.46 3.72
CA THR A 33 7.40 6.12 2.69
C THR A 33 6.70 7.38 3.20
N PHE A 34 6.19 7.36 4.44
CA PHE A 34 5.47 8.51 4.98
C PHE A 34 6.38 9.72 5.14
N SER A 35 7.59 9.51 5.66
CA SER A 35 8.56 10.59 5.81
C SER A 35 8.94 11.17 4.46
N LYS A 36 9.17 10.31 3.47
CA LYS A 36 9.55 10.74 2.13
C LYS A 36 8.44 11.53 1.45
N VAL A 37 7.21 11.06 1.60
CA VAL A 37 6.03 11.72 1.02
C VAL A 37 5.89 13.14 1.57
N LEU A 38 6.04 13.29 2.89
CA LEU A 38 5.95 14.59 3.53
C LEU A 38 7.11 15.49 3.13
N LYS A 39 8.31 14.95 3.11
CA LYS A 39 9.49 15.72 2.73
C LYS A 39 9.37 16.27 1.31
N ASN A 40 8.80 15.52 0.42
CA ASN A 40 8.63 15.92 -0.97
C ASN A 40 7.36 16.73 -1.21
N LYS A 41 6.62 17.04 -0.16
CA LYS A 41 5.42 17.88 -0.22
C LYS A 41 4.42 17.37 -1.24
N GLU A 42 4.21 16.05 -1.25
CA GLU A 42 3.22 15.45 -2.13
C GLU A 42 1.83 15.90 -1.73
N LYS A 43 0.96 16.03 -2.71
CA LYS A 43 -0.43 16.43 -2.45
C LYS A 43 -1.34 15.23 -2.25
N MET A 44 -0.89 14.05 -2.64
CA MET A 44 -1.69 12.84 -2.60
C MET A 44 -0.79 11.65 -2.30
N THR A 45 -1.32 10.71 -1.55
CA THR A 45 -0.66 9.43 -1.31
C THR A 45 -1.72 8.36 -1.15
N GLY A 46 -1.32 7.17 -0.76
CA GLY A 46 -2.24 6.08 -0.59
C GLY A 46 -1.51 4.77 -0.42
N CYS A 47 -2.15 3.71 -0.88
CA CYS A 47 -1.54 2.39 -0.82
C CYS A 47 -1.74 1.66 -2.14
N THR A 48 -0.92 0.64 -2.35
CA THR A 48 -0.94 -0.18 -3.55
C THR A 48 -0.95 -1.64 -3.16
N ILE A 49 -1.81 -2.42 -3.79
CA ILE A 49 -1.76 -3.88 -3.67
C ILE A 49 -1.19 -4.42 -4.96
N HIS A 50 -0.19 -5.26 -4.84
CA HIS A 50 0.51 -5.80 -6.00
C HIS A 50 0.88 -7.25 -5.78
N HIS A 51 1.15 -7.94 -6.87
CA HIS A 51 1.70 -9.29 -6.81
C HIS A 51 3.14 -9.21 -6.33
N VAL A 52 3.54 -10.19 -5.52
CA VAL A 52 4.92 -10.26 -5.05
C VAL A 52 5.78 -10.88 -6.13
N ASN A 53 6.95 -10.27 -6.34
CA ASN A 53 7.99 -10.86 -7.19
C ASN A 53 9.34 -10.64 -6.49
N GLU A 54 10.41 -11.02 -7.13
CA GLU A 54 11.74 -10.94 -6.51
C GLU A 54 12.29 -9.52 -6.40
N ASN A 55 11.69 -8.56 -7.11
CA ASN A 55 12.10 -7.17 -6.99
C ASN A 55 11.22 -6.46 -5.98
N LEU A 56 11.84 -5.73 -5.07
CA LEU A 56 11.12 -5.05 -4.00
C LEU A 56 10.05 -4.11 -4.56
N ASP A 57 8.80 -4.33 -4.14
CA ASP A 57 7.66 -3.49 -4.48
C ASP A 57 7.50 -3.20 -5.98
N SER A 58 7.87 -4.15 -6.82
CA SER A 58 7.81 -3.94 -8.26
C SER A 58 6.97 -4.99 -9.00
N GLY A 59 6.21 -5.79 -8.29
CA GLY A 59 5.30 -6.75 -8.92
C GLY A 59 4.11 -6.04 -9.57
N LYS A 60 3.37 -6.80 -10.38
CA LYS A 60 2.21 -6.26 -11.09
C LYS A 60 1.19 -5.67 -10.11
N ILE A 61 0.75 -4.46 -10.39
CA ILE A 61 -0.22 -3.77 -9.54
C ILE A 61 -1.62 -4.33 -9.75
N ILE A 62 -2.30 -4.63 -8.64
CA ILE A 62 -3.68 -5.11 -8.65
C ILE A 62 -4.63 -3.94 -8.53
N LEU A 63 -4.43 -3.09 -7.52
CA LEU A 63 -5.22 -1.87 -7.38
C LEU A 63 -4.51 -0.89 -6.45
N LYS A 64 -4.97 0.36 -6.49
CA LYS A 64 -4.49 1.43 -5.62
C LYS A 64 -5.66 2.12 -4.97
N LYS A 65 -5.43 2.63 -3.75
CA LYS A 65 -6.37 3.53 -3.07
C LYS A 65 -5.61 4.78 -2.68
N LYS A 66 -6.19 5.94 -2.93
CA LYS A 66 -5.50 7.21 -2.70
C LYS A 66 -6.34 8.15 -1.86
N PHE A 67 -5.66 9.13 -1.26
CA PHE A 67 -6.31 10.21 -0.53
C PHE A 67 -5.42 11.45 -0.58
N TYR A 68 -6.02 12.61 -0.37
CA TYR A 68 -5.27 13.86 -0.37
C TYR A 68 -4.59 14.10 0.97
N ILE A 69 -3.40 14.70 0.91
CA ILE A 69 -2.63 15.07 2.09
C ILE A 69 -2.98 16.50 2.47
N LEU A 70 -3.41 16.69 3.71
CA LEU A 70 -3.75 18.01 4.22
C LEU A 70 -2.50 18.68 4.77
N ASP A 71 -2.54 20.02 4.90
CA ASP A 71 -1.38 20.79 5.31
C ASP A 71 -0.85 20.41 6.70
N ASN A 72 -1.75 19.96 7.58
CA ASN A 72 -1.37 19.64 8.96
C ASN A 72 -1.03 18.15 9.18
N GLU A 73 -0.84 17.39 8.11
CA GLU A 73 -0.51 15.97 8.25
C GLU A 73 0.89 15.78 8.77
N ASN A 74 1.08 14.67 9.49
CA ASN A 74 2.39 14.21 9.91
C ASN A 74 2.47 12.71 9.66
N VAL A 75 3.60 12.10 10.03
CA VAL A 75 3.80 10.66 9.78
C VAL A 75 2.69 9.83 10.41
N ASN A 76 2.31 10.17 11.65
CA ASN A 76 1.30 9.39 12.36
C ASN A 76 -0.07 9.50 11.71
N THR A 77 -0.49 10.70 11.29
CA THR A 77 -1.79 10.87 10.65
C THR A 77 -1.82 10.22 9.27
N LEU A 78 -0.73 10.30 8.52
CA LEU A 78 -0.64 9.62 7.23
C LEU A 78 -0.72 8.11 7.40
N LYS A 79 -0.03 7.58 8.39
CA LYS A 79 -0.04 6.15 8.67
C LYS A 79 -1.46 5.68 8.99
N PHE A 80 -2.17 6.42 9.83
CA PHE A 80 -3.53 6.08 10.22
C PHE A 80 -4.46 6.07 9.00
N LYS A 81 -4.40 7.13 8.19
CA LYS A 81 -5.25 7.23 7.00
C LYS A 81 -4.92 6.17 5.97
N THR A 82 -3.63 5.88 5.80
CA THR A 82 -3.20 4.85 4.87
C THR A 82 -3.70 3.48 5.30
N GLN A 83 -3.63 3.17 6.58
CA GLN A 83 -4.12 1.89 7.09
C GLN A 83 -5.60 1.70 6.81
N LYS A 84 -6.40 2.75 6.94
CA LYS A 84 -7.82 2.67 6.61
C LYS A 84 -8.02 2.32 5.13
N LYS A 85 -7.24 2.94 4.27
CA LYS A 85 -7.31 2.64 2.84
C LYS A 85 -6.83 1.23 2.55
N GLU A 86 -5.85 0.75 3.30
CA GLU A 86 -5.33 -0.61 3.14
C GLU A 86 -6.41 -1.66 3.41
N TYR A 87 -7.21 -1.48 4.43
CA TYR A 87 -8.30 -2.41 4.71
C TYR A 87 -9.27 -2.49 3.54
N LYS A 88 -9.68 -1.34 3.02
CA LYS A 88 -10.59 -1.30 1.88
C LYS A 88 -9.94 -1.89 0.64
N ALA A 89 -8.70 -1.52 0.40
CA ALA A 89 -7.98 -2.00 -0.78
C ALA A 89 -7.82 -3.51 -0.75
N PHE A 90 -7.48 -4.05 0.42
CA PHE A 90 -7.28 -5.48 0.56
C PHE A 90 -8.56 -6.25 0.29
N SER A 91 -9.67 -5.80 0.85
CA SER A 91 -10.97 -6.42 0.61
C SER A 91 -11.32 -6.41 -0.88
N GLU A 92 -11.14 -5.28 -1.53
CA GLU A 92 -11.44 -5.14 -2.95
C GLU A 92 -10.51 -6.00 -3.81
N ALA A 93 -9.24 -6.09 -3.41
CA ALA A 93 -8.28 -6.91 -4.15
C ALA A 93 -8.64 -8.39 -4.09
N ILE A 94 -9.04 -8.86 -2.92
CA ILE A 94 -9.44 -10.26 -2.76
C ILE A 94 -10.65 -10.56 -3.61
N ILE A 95 -11.65 -9.70 -3.60
CA ILE A 95 -12.84 -9.86 -4.43
C ILE A 95 -12.46 -9.90 -5.89
N LYS A 96 -11.62 -8.96 -6.33
CA LYS A 96 -11.17 -8.88 -7.71
C LYS A 96 -10.45 -10.15 -8.15
N LEU A 97 -9.54 -10.64 -7.32
CA LEU A 97 -8.79 -11.86 -7.63
C LEU A 97 -9.70 -13.08 -7.65
N TYR A 98 -10.67 -13.12 -6.74
CA TYR A 98 -11.62 -14.23 -6.69
C TYR A 98 -12.49 -14.26 -7.94
N MET A 99 -12.94 -13.08 -8.39
CA MET A 99 -13.79 -12.98 -9.57
C MET A 99 -13.03 -13.28 -10.87
N MET A 100 -11.72 -13.19 -10.85
CA MET A 100 -10.90 -13.46 -12.02
C MET A 100 -10.60 -14.95 -12.21
N ASN A 101 -11.00 -15.77 -11.27
CA ASN A 101 -10.78 -17.23 -11.36
C ASN A 101 -12.02 -17.95 -11.96
#